data_cd0b325bbd4e02054b509752850c5042
#
_entry.id   cd0b325bbd4e02054b509752850c5042
#
_cell.length_a   1.000
_cell.length_b   1.000
_cell.length_c   1.000
_cell.angle_alpha   90.00
_cell.angle_beta   90.00
_cell.angle_gamma   90.00
#
_symmetry.space_group_name_H-M   'P 1'
#
loop_
_entity.id
_entity.type
_entity.pdbx_description
1 polymer ?
#
loop_
_entity_poly.entity_id
_entity_poly.type
_entity_poly.pdbx_seq_one_letter_code
_entity_poly.pdbx_strand_id
1 'polypeptide(L)'
;MSRGLGDVYKRQYQMRSQIVAHAELFHHHAISAVKFQNEDNRLLSAQAADELLSIQGVEASYVLYVANDGIGICARSMGRVNVQLVMEALGGGGHQTMAAAQLHHITLQEAKEKLLQILRDEEQNS
;
A
#
# COMPACT_ATOMS: atom_id res chain seq x y z
N MET A 1 -32.68 8.32 -9.24
CA MET A 1 -31.30 8.06 -8.86
C MET A 1 -30.48 9.32 -8.87
N SER A 2 -29.72 9.56 -7.85
CA SER A 2 -28.87 10.74 -7.76
C SER A 2 -27.62 10.57 -8.63
N ARG A 3 -27.41 11.50 -9.56
CA ARG A 3 -26.19 11.51 -10.38
C ARG A 3 -24.95 11.71 -9.54
N GLY A 4 -25.04 12.57 -8.52
CA GLY A 4 -23.91 12.87 -7.65
C GLY A 4 -23.37 11.66 -6.94
N LEU A 5 -24.27 10.77 -6.48
CA LEU A 5 -23.87 9.55 -5.80
C LEU A 5 -23.12 8.61 -6.74
N GLY A 6 -23.64 8.44 -7.98
CA GLY A 6 -22.98 7.63 -8.99
C GLY A 6 -21.62 8.19 -9.38
N ASP A 7 -21.51 9.52 -9.49
CA ASP A 7 -20.23 10.17 -9.83
C ASP A 7 -19.20 10.00 -8.74
N VAL A 8 -19.60 10.06 -7.47
CA VAL A 8 -18.68 9.86 -6.34
C VAL A 8 -18.10 8.44 -6.36
N TYR A 9 -18.95 7.43 -6.51
CA TYR A 9 -18.49 6.05 -6.55
C TYR A 9 -17.60 5.77 -7.76
N LYS A 10 -17.96 6.33 -8.91
CA LYS A 10 -17.17 6.17 -10.13
C LYS A 10 -15.78 6.78 -9.95
N ARG A 11 -15.70 7.96 -9.33
CA ARG A 11 -14.43 8.64 -9.08
C ARG A 11 -13.55 7.83 -8.15
N GLN A 12 -14.11 7.31 -7.06
CA GLN A 12 -13.37 6.46 -6.13
C GLN A 12 -12.85 5.19 -6.81
N TYR A 13 -13.68 4.57 -7.64
CA TYR A 13 -13.29 3.42 -8.42
C TYR A 13 -12.11 3.73 -9.35
N GLN A 14 -12.19 4.87 -10.05
CA GLN A 14 -11.13 5.28 -10.97
C GLN A 14 -9.82 5.54 -10.23
N MET A 15 -9.88 6.19 -9.08
CA MET A 15 -8.69 6.46 -8.27
C MET A 15 -8.04 5.18 -7.77
N ARG A 16 -8.86 4.27 -7.25
CA ARG A 16 -8.36 2.96 -6.79
C ARG A 16 -7.76 2.17 -7.94
N SER A 17 -8.40 2.20 -9.11
CA SER A 17 -7.91 1.51 -10.30
C SER A 17 -6.56 2.05 -10.75
N GLN A 18 -6.34 3.36 -10.62
CA GLN A 18 -5.04 3.97 -10.94
C GLN A 18 -3.96 3.46 -9.99
N ILE A 19 -4.27 3.33 -8.72
CA ILE A 19 -3.31 2.80 -7.73
C ILE A 19 -2.89 1.39 -8.13
N VAL A 20 -3.87 0.56 -8.45
CA VAL A 20 -3.61 -0.84 -8.86
C VAL A 20 -2.80 -0.88 -10.16
N ALA A 21 -3.17 -0.04 -11.13
CA ALA A 21 -2.52 -0.01 -12.45
C ALA A 21 -1.05 0.42 -12.37
N HIS A 22 -0.70 1.26 -11.39
CA HIS A 22 0.67 1.76 -11.22
C HIS A 22 1.54 0.89 -10.33
N ALA A 23 1.01 -0.23 -9.84
CA ALA A 23 1.78 -1.12 -8.98
C ALA A 23 2.94 -1.75 -9.72
N GLU A 24 4.06 -1.84 -9.04
CA GLU A 24 5.26 -2.50 -9.53
C GLU A 24 5.45 -3.80 -8.76
N LEU A 25 6.01 -4.80 -9.43
CA LEU A 25 6.27 -6.08 -8.80
C LEU A 25 7.74 -6.18 -8.39
N PHE A 26 7.98 -6.59 -7.15
CA PHE A 26 9.30 -6.93 -6.65
C PHE A 26 9.18 -8.36 -6.10
N HIS A 27 9.66 -9.33 -6.88
CA HIS A 27 9.45 -10.77 -6.61
C HIS A 27 7.94 -11.04 -6.49
N HIS A 28 7.47 -11.51 -5.34
CA HIS A 28 6.05 -11.76 -5.09
C HIS A 28 5.36 -10.64 -4.31
N HIS A 29 6.00 -9.47 -4.26
CA HIS A 29 5.44 -8.27 -3.62
C HIS A 29 4.94 -7.30 -4.66
N ALA A 30 3.77 -6.70 -4.44
CA ALA A 30 3.23 -5.64 -5.28
C ALA A 30 3.31 -4.34 -4.50
N ILE A 31 3.90 -3.30 -5.09
CA ILE A 31 4.11 -2.02 -4.44
C ILE A 31 3.58 -0.91 -5.32
N SER A 32 2.72 -0.06 -4.76
CA SER A 32 2.20 1.10 -5.46
C SER A 32 2.34 2.34 -4.60
N ALA A 33 2.68 3.46 -5.22
CA ALA A 33 2.84 4.74 -4.54
C ALA A 33 1.86 5.76 -5.11
N VAL A 34 1.07 6.38 -4.24
CA VAL A 34 0.02 7.32 -4.62
C VAL A 34 0.52 8.74 -4.42
N LYS A 35 0.60 9.49 -5.52
CA LYS A 35 1.10 10.88 -5.49
C LYS A 35 -0.01 11.91 -5.29
N PHE A 36 -1.24 11.61 -5.71
CA PHE A 36 -2.33 12.56 -5.59
C PHE A 36 -2.79 12.69 -4.13
N GLN A 37 -3.25 13.87 -3.78
CA GLN A 37 -3.79 14.13 -2.45
C GLN A 37 -5.32 14.05 -2.49
N ASN A 38 -5.86 13.28 -1.56
CA ASN A 38 -7.30 13.11 -1.41
C ASN A 38 -7.55 12.69 0.03
N GLU A 39 -8.60 13.20 0.64
CA GLU A 39 -8.91 12.87 2.04
C GLU A 39 -9.22 11.39 2.25
N ASP A 40 -9.59 10.68 1.18
CA ASP A 40 -9.89 9.25 1.23
C ASP A 40 -8.70 8.37 0.88
N ASN A 41 -7.49 8.92 0.79
CA ASN A 41 -6.30 8.16 0.37
C ASN A 41 -6.06 6.90 1.20
N ARG A 42 -6.27 6.99 2.51
CA ARG A 42 -6.08 5.83 3.38
C ARG A 42 -7.04 4.70 3.00
N LEU A 43 -8.31 5.04 2.81
CA LEU A 43 -9.32 4.05 2.44
C LEU A 43 -9.05 3.48 1.06
N LEU A 44 -8.77 4.34 0.08
CA LEU A 44 -8.49 3.92 -1.29
C LEU A 44 -7.25 3.04 -1.35
N SER A 45 -6.22 3.39 -0.57
CA SER A 45 -4.97 2.63 -0.53
C SER A 45 -5.18 1.24 0.10
N ALA A 46 -5.98 1.17 1.16
CA ALA A 46 -6.31 -0.12 1.78
C ALA A 46 -7.08 -1.01 0.82
N GLN A 47 -8.06 -0.45 0.12
CA GLN A 47 -8.84 -1.18 -0.88
C GLN A 47 -7.97 -1.66 -2.04
N ALA A 48 -7.06 -0.80 -2.52
CA ALA A 48 -6.14 -1.16 -3.59
C ALA A 48 -5.17 -2.25 -3.15
N ALA A 49 -4.69 -2.20 -1.91
CA ALA A 49 -3.81 -3.23 -1.39
C ALA A 49 -4.51 -4.59 -1.37
N ASP A 50 -5.78 -4.63 -0.99
CA ASP A 50 -6.57 -5.86 -1.05
C ASP A 50 -6.72 -6.36 -2.49
N GLU A 51 -7.01 -5.46 -3.42
CA GLU A 51 -7.17 -5.81 -4.83
C GLU A 51 -5.88 -6.38 -5.44
N LEU A 52 -4.73 -5.84 -5.07
CA LEU A 52 -3.45 -6.30 -5.59
C LEU A 52 -3.17 -7.76 -5.22
N LEU A 53 -3.74 -8.24 -4.12
CA LEU A 53 -3.59 -9.64 -3.74
C LEU A 53 -4.31 -10.60 -4.69
N SER A 54 -5.24 -10.11 -5.51
CA SER A 54 -5.92 -10.96 -6.49
C SER A 54 -5.08 -11.24 -7.73
N ILE A 55 -3.96 -10.52 -7.89
CA ILE A 55 -3.06 -10.74 -9.03
C ILE A 55 -2.28 -12.03 -8.80
N GLN A 56 -2.28 -12.90 -9.81
CA GLN A 56 -1.59 -14.18 -9.71
C GLN A 56 -0.10 -13.96 -9.44
N GLY A 57 0.42 -14.64 -8.42
CA GLY A 57 1.83 -14.56 -8.05
C GLY A 57 2.13 -13.53 -6.97
N VAL A 58 1.16 -12.70 -6.60
CA VAL A 58 1.34 -11.70 -5.54
C VAL A 58 0.99 -12.34 -4.20
N GLU A 59 1.96 -12.34 -3.28
CA GLU A 59 1.80 -12.86 -1.93
C GLU A 59 1.57 -11.75 -0.90
N ALA A 60 2.06 -10.54 -1.19
CA ALA A 60 1.89 -9.39 -0.32
C ALA A 60 1.81 -8.12 -1.15
N SER A 61 1.10 -7.12 -0.64
CA SER A 61 0.94 -5.84 -1.31
C SER A 61 1.16 -4.70 -0.33
N TYR A 62 1.71 -3.59 -0.87
CA TYR A 62 2.01 -2.39 -0.10
C TYR A 62 1.59 -1.18 -0.92
N VAL A 63 0.77 -0.32 -0.34
CA VAL A 63 0.37 0.92 -1.00
C VAL A 63 0.78 2.09 -0.12
N LEU A 64 1.62 2.96 -0.69
CA LEU A 64 2.12 4.15 -0.02
C LEU A 64 1.32 5.35 -0.48
N TYR A 65 0.91 6.20 0.45
CA TYR A 65 0.09 7.38 0.13
C TYR A 65 0.55 8.58 0.94
N VAL A 66 0.29 9.76 0.39
CA VAL A 66 0.66 11.02 1.05
C VAL A 66 -0.35 11.30 2.16
N ALA A 67 0.16 11.52 3.37
CA ALA A 67 -0.63 11.93 4.53
C ALA A 67 -0.25 13.36 4.92
N ASN A 68 -0.89 13.89 5.97
CA ASN A 68 -0.74 15.31 6.32
C ASN A 68 0.70 15.73 6.62
N ASP A 69 1.45 14.88 7.32
CA ASP A 69 2.82 15.23 7.74
C ASP A 69 3.82 14.12 7.38
N GLY A 70 3.49 13.30 6.39
CA GLY A 70 4.37 12.22 6.01
C GLY A 70 3.72 11.27 5.05
N ILE A 71 4.11 10.00 5.15
CA ILE A 71 3.68 8.95 4.24
C ILE A 71 3.02 7.83 5.04
N GLY A 72 1.81 7.43 4.62
CA GLY A 72 1.16 6.26 5.17
C GLY A 72 1.40 5.05 4.27
N ILE A 73 1.43 3.87 4.87
CA ILE A 73 1.58 2.62 4.13
C ILE A 73 0.51 1.64 4.61
N CYS A 74 -0.23 1.08 3.65
CA CYS A 74 -1.16 -0.01 3.89
C CYS A 74 -0.53 -1.29 3.36
N ALA A 75 -0.45 -2.33 4.17
CA ALA A 75 0.14 -3.61 3.79
C ALA A 75 -0.86 -4.73 3.98
N ARG A 76 -0.88 -5.65 3.03
CA ARG A 76 -1.75 -6.83 3.05
C ARG A 76 -0.95 -8.05 2.63
N SER A 77 -1.38 -9.24 3.10
CA SER A 77 -0.69 -10.48 2.78
C SER A 77 -1.68 -11.63 2.65
N MET A 78 -1.33 -12.60 1.84
CA MET A 78 -2.07 -13.86 1.73
C MET A 78 -1.74 -14.83 2.87
N GLY A 79 -0.72 -14.53 3.67
CA GLY A 79 -0.34 -15.33 4.83
C GLY A 79 1.12 -15.75 4.87
N ARG A 80 1.76 -15.94 3.72
CA ARG A 80 3.17 -16.35 3.66
C ARG A 80 4.12 -15.26 4.16
N VAL A 81 3.83 -14.03 3.76
CA VAL A 81 4.63 -12.87 4.18
C VAL A 81 4.00 -12.32 5.45
N ASN A 82 4.79 -12.10 6.48
CA ASN A 82 4.31 -11.47 7.71
C ASN A 82 4.49 -9.96 7.58
N VAL A 83 3.42 -9.27 7.13
CA VAL A 83 3.49 -7.82 6.92
C VAL A 83 3.55 -7.04 8.24
N GLN A 84 3.17 -7.67 9.36
CA GLN A 84 3.33 -7.05 10.66
C GLN A 84 4.81 -6.74 10.94
N LEU A 85 5.69 -7.70 10.67
CA LEU A 85 7.12 -7.52 10.89
C LEU A 85 7.70 -6.45 9.98
N VAL A 86 7.26 -6.42 8.72
CA VAL A 86 7.70 -5.40 7.76
C VAL A 86 7.29 -4.00 8.23
N MET A 87 6.04 -3.86 8.67
CA MET A 87 5.55 -2.56 9.12
C MET A 87 6.17 -2.16 10.45
N GLU A 88 6.44 -3.11 11.36
CA GLU A 88 7.13 -2.81 12.61
C GLU A 88 8.54 -2.28 12.36
N ALA A 89 9.21 -2.77 11.33
CA ALA A 89 10.53 -2.26 10.95
C ALA A 89 10.46 -0.79 10.47
N LEU A 90 9.28 -0.33 10.09
CA LEU A 90 9.04 1.05 9.68
C LEU A 90 8.34 1.88 10.78
N GLY A 91 8.25 1.33 11.99
CA GLY A 91 7.63 2.01 13.12
C GLY A 91 6.12 1.83 13.22
N GLY A 92 5.55 0.96 12.42
CA GLY A 92 4.12 0.69 12.43
C GLY A 92 3.77 -0.60 13.13
N GLY A 93 2.67 -1.23 12.73
CA GLY A 93 2.22 -2.48 13.32
C GLY A 93 0.94 -2.99 12.69
N GLY A 94 0.36 -4.01 13.29
CA GLY A 94 -0.87 -4.62 12.81
C GLY A 94 -0.89 -6.11 13.09
N HIS A 95 -1.35 -6.84 12.09
CA HIS A 95 -1.42 -8.30 12.13
C HIS A 95 -0.59 -8.91 11.02
N GLN A 96 -0.43 -10.22 11.03
CA GLN A 96 0.38 -10.93 10.04
C GLN A 96 -0.07 -10.67 8.60
N THR A 97 -1.39 -10.56 8.38
CA THR A 97 -1.95 -10.40 7.03
C THR A 97 -2.45 -8.99 6.76
N MET A 98 -2.45 -8.10 7.73
CA MET A 98 -2.96 -6.74 7.61
C MET A 98 -2.22 -5.83 8.57
N ALA A 99 -1.44 -4.89 8.04
CA ALA A 99 -0.64 -4.00 8.86
C ALA A 99 -0.51 -2.65 8.19
N ALA A 100 0.00 -1.67 8.92
CA ALA A 100 0.15 -0.32 8.42
C ALA A 100 1.31 0.37 9.12
N ALA A 101 1.83 1.42 8.49
CA ALA A 101 2.85 2.27 9.09
C ALA A 101 2.60 3.71 8.70
N GLN A 102 3.13 4.62 9.51
CA GLN A 102 3.09 6.05 9.22
C GLN A 102 4.47 6.62 9.46
N LEU A 103 5.06 7.18 8.40
CA LEU A 103 6.40 7.75 8.47
C LEU A 103 6.28 9.26 8.39
N HIS A 104 6.95 9.96 9.31
CA HIS A 104 6.89 11.41 9.41
C HIS A 104 8.11 12.06 8.79
N HIS A 105 7.93 13.26 8.24
CA HIS A 105 9.03 14.06 7.69
C HIS A 105 9.86 13.32 6.65
N ILE A 106 9.18 12.62 5.75
CA ILE A 106 9.81 11.81 4.71
C ILE A 106 9.06 11.99 3.40
N THR A 107 9.76 11.87 2.29
CA THR A 107 9.15 11.92 0.97
C THR A 107 8.63 10.55 0.57
N LEU A 108 7.72 10.53 -0.42
CA LEU A 108 7.18 9.30 -0.95
C LEU A 108 8.29 8.38 -1.48
N GLN A 109 9.26 8.97 -2.20
CA GLN A 109 10.38 8.22 -2.76
C GLN A 109 11.25 7.61 -1.66
N GLU A 110 11.55 8.38 -0.63
CA GLU A 110 12.34 7.89 0.50
C GLU A 110 11.63 6.75 1.24
N ALA A 111 10.32 6.88 1.43
CA ALA A 111 9.52 5.82 2.09
C ALA A 111 9.54 4.55 1.26
N LYS A 112 9.39 4.67 -0.07
CA LYS A 112 9.45 3.53 -0.97
C LYS A 112 10.80 2.83 -0.92
N GLU A 113 11.88 3.60 -0.89
CA GLU A 113 13.24 3.05 -0.81
C GLU A 113 13.46 2.30 0.50
N LYS A 114 12.98 2.83 1.61
CA LYS A 114 13.06 2.14 2.90
C LYS A 114 12.32 0.83 2.89
N LEU A 115 11.11 0.82 2.32
CA LEU A 115 10.33 -0.40 2.21
C LEU A 115 11.05 -1.44 1.34
N LEU A 116 11.56 -1.03 0.20
CA LEU A 116 12.29 -1.94 -0.70
C LEU A 116 13.51 -2.53 -0.02
N GLN A 117 14.24 -1.73 0.77
CA GLN A 117 15.41 -2.23 1.48
C GLN A 117 15.02 -3.31 2.50
N ILE A 118 13.93 -3.11 3.22
CA ILE A 118 13.44 -4.10 4.18
C ILE A 118 13.05 -5.39 3.46
N LEU A 119 12.38 -5.28 2.32
CA LEU A 119 11.97 -6.45 1.56
C LEU A 119 13.16 -7.21 0.98
N ARG A 120 14.21 -6.50 0.54
CA ARG A 120 15.44 -7.13 0.08
C ARG A 120 16.15 -7.88 1.20
N ASP A 121 16.20 -7.28 2.38
CA ASP A 121 16.83 -7.90 3.54
C ASP A 121 16.08 -9.18 3.95
N GLU A 122 14.76 -9.16 3.91
CA GLU A 122 13.93 -10.33 4.19
C GLU A 122 14.20 -11.46 3.19
N GLU A 123 14.31 -11.12 1.90
CA GLU A 123 14.59 -12.11 0.86
C GLU A 123 15.95 -12.75 1.05
N GLN A 124 16.96 -11.99 1.48
CA GLN A 124 18.31 -12.50 1.68
C GLN A 124 18.41 -13.40 2.92
N ASN A 125 17.54 -13.19 3.90
CA ASN A 125 17.56 -13.92 5.16
C ASN A 125 16.62 -15.14 5.19
N SER A 126 15.90 -15.37 4.10
CA SER A 126 14.94 -16.48 4.02
C SER A 126 15.55 -17.73 3.40
#